data_1fad12488dc090c82622252bbb629e40
#
_entry.id   1fad12488dc090c82622252bbb629e40
#
_cell.length_a   1.000
_cell.length_b   1.000
_cell.length_c   1.000
_cell.angle_alpha   90.00
_cell.angle_beta   90.00
_cell.angle_gamma   90.00
#
_symmetry.space_group_name_H-M   'P 1'
#
loop_
_entity.id
_entity.type
_entity.pdbx_description
1 polymer ?
#
loop_
_entity_poly.entity_id
_entity_poly.type
_entity_poly.pdbx_seq_one_letter_code
_entity_poly.pdbx_strand_id
1 'polypeptide(L)' 'MARGVNKVILVGTCGQDPEVRYLPNGNAVTNLSLATSEQWTDKQSGQKVEKTEWHRVSLFGKVAEIAGEYLRKGS' A
#
# COMPACT_ATOMS: atom_id res chain seq x y z
N MET A 1 -30.39 0.12 -5.97
CA MET A 1 -29.53 0.14 -4.78
C MET A 1 -28.47 -0.94 -4.91
N ALA A 2 -27.23 -0.57 -4.78
CA ALA A 2 -26.13 -1.55 -4.79
C ALA A 2 -26.03 -2.26 -3.44
N ARG A 3 -25.83 -3.57 -3.49
CA ARG A 3 -25.60 -4.38 -2.29
C ARG A 3 -24.34 -5.21 -2.51
N GLY A 4 -23.67 -5.49 -1.43
CA GLY A 4 -22.48 -6.34 -1.44
C GLY A 4 -21.36 -5.76 -0.62
N VAL A 5 -20.26 -6.48 -0.59
CA VAL A 5 -19.04 -6.07 0.07
C VAL A 5 -17.92 -6.02 -0.96
N ASN A 6 -17.27 -4.87 -1.01
CA ASN A 6 -16.08 -4.70 -1.82
C ASN A 6 -14.95 -4.29 -0.89
N LYS A 7 -14.11 -5.24 -0.52
CA LYS A 7 -13.10 -5.03 0.50
C LYS A 7 -11.79 -5.70 0.11
N VAL A 8 -10.70 -4.97 0.29
CA VAL A 8 -9.34 -5.48 0.07
C VAL A 8 -8.56 -5.28 1.36
N ILE A 9 -7.83 -6.28 1.77
CA ILE A 9 -6.92 -6.20 2.91
C ILE A 9 -5.51 -6.47 2.41
N LEU A 10 -4.61 -5.52 2.65
CA LEU A 10 -3.21 -5.62 2.29
C LEU A 10 -2.37 -5.36 3.54
N VAL A 11 -1.41 -6.23 3.77
CA VAL A 11 -0.39 -6.04 4.81
C VAL A 11 0.96 -6.10 4.13
N GLY A 12 1.67 -5.01 4.16
CA GLY A 12 2.94 -4.91 3.44
C GLY A 12 3.81 -3.79 3.96
N THR A 13 4.80 -3.44 3.16
CA THR A 13 5.81 -2.44 3.52
C THR A 13 5.78 -1.30 2.52
N CYS A 14 5.89 -0.07 3.00
CA CYS A 14 5.98 1.10 2.15
C CYS A 14 7.30 1.08 1.38
N GLY A 15 7.23 1.14 0.05
CA GLY A 15 8.41 1.14 -0.80
C GLY A 15 9.09 2.50 -0.89
N GLN A 16 8.34 3.56 -0.64
CA GLN A 16 8.82 4.94 -0.69
C GLN A 16 8.07 5.75 0.38
N ASP A 17 8.57 6.95 0.66
CA ASP A 17 7.83 7.87 1.50
C ASP A 17 6.51 8.22 0.82
N PRO A 18 5.40 8.33 1.59
CA PRO A 18 4.12 8.73 1.02
C PRO A 18 4.19 10.10 0.37
N GLU A 19 3.53 10.24 -0.77
CA GLU A 19 3.39 11.53 -1.43
C GLU A 19 2.05 12.14 -1.07
N VAL A 20 2.08 13.29 -0.42
CA VAL A 20 0.89 13.99 0.02
C VAL A 20 0.61 15.17 -0.91
N ARG A 21 -0.63 15.27 -1.35
CA ARG A 21 -1.12 16.40 -2.15
C ARG A 21 -2.39 16.94 -1.53
N TYR A 22 -2.64 18.21 -1.78
CA TYR A 22 -3.87 18.86 -1.33
C TYR A 22 -4.72 19.25 -2.51
N LEU A 23 -6.01 18.91 -2.43
CA LEU A 23 -6.98 19.30 -3.44
C LEU A 23 -7.35 20.77 -3.27
N PRO A 24 -7.96 21.41 -4.31
CA PRO A 24 -8.41 22.80 -4.19
C PRO A 24 -9.38 23.03 -3.04
N ASN A 25 -10.13 22.00 -2.63
CA ASN A 25 -11.06 22.09 -1.50
C ASN A 25 -10.37 21.92 -0.13
N GLY A 26 -9.04 21.78 -0.11
CA GLY A 26 -8.28 21.64 1.12
C GLY A 26 -8.13 20.23 1.65
N ASN A 27 -8.75 19.24 1.01
CA ASN A 27 -8.62 17.85 1.44
C ASN A 27 -7.29 17.25 0.99
N ALA A 28 -6.70 16.46 1.86
CA ALA A 28 -5.45 15.76 1.56
C ALA A 28 -5.70 14.48 0.77
N VAL A 29 -4.79 14.18 -0.15
CA VAL A 29 -4.71 12.91 -0.85
C VAL A 29 -3.29 12.40 -0.70
N THR A 30 -3.13 11.21 -0.18
CA THR A 30 -1.83 10.58 -0.01
C THR A 30 -1.74 9.34 -0.89
N ASN A 31 -0.70 9.29 -1.71
CA ASN A 31 -0.40 8.13 -2.54
C ASN A 31 0.79 7.41 -1.95
N LEU A 32 0.69 6.09 -1.85
CA LEU A 32 1.79 5.28 -1.39
C LEU A 32 1.91 4.01 -2.22
N SER A 33 3.13 3.48 -2.26
CA SER A 33 3.42 2.19 -2.89
C SER A 33 3.64 1.18 -1.78
N LEU A 34 2.82 0.14 -1.79
CA LEU A 34 2.87 -0.92 -0.79
C LEU A 34 3.36 -2.20 -1.43
N ALA A 35 4.43 -2.77 -0.88
CA ALA A 35 4.98 -4.03 -1.34
C ALA A 35 4.45 -5.17 -0.50
N THR A 36 3.88 -6.17 -1.15
CA THR A 36 3.54 -7.44 -0.51
C THR A 36 4.40 -8.53 -1.13
N SER A 37 5.01 -9.36 -0.29
CA SER A 37 5.94 -10.38 -0.75
C SER A 37 5.51 -11.75 -0.28
N GLU A 38 5.66 -12.73 -1.16
CA GLU A 38 5.48 -14.13 -0.84
C GLU A 38 6.80 -14.87 -1.07
N GLN A 39 7.10 -15.80 -0.20
CA GLN A 39 8.27 -16.64 -0.31
C GLN A 39 7.87 -18.10 -0.21
N TRP A 40 8.46 -18.92 -1.06
CA TRP A 40 8.27 -20.36 -0.99
C TRP A 40 9.53 -21.06 -1.49
N THR A 41 9.60 -22.36 -1.23
CA THR A 41 10.70 -23.19 -1.70
C THR A 41 10.24 -23.98 -2.91
N ASP A 42 10.99 -23.87 -4.01
CA ASP A 42 10.74 -24.67 -5.21
C ASP A 42 11.10 -26.12 -4.92
N LYS A 43 10.14 -27.01 -5.11
CA LYS A 43 10.33 -28.44 -4.82
C LYS A 43 11.32 -29.10 -5.78
N GLN A 44 11.45 -28.58 -7.00
CA GLN A 44 12.35 -29.17 -8.00
C GLN A 44 13.80 -28.76 -7.80
N SER A 45 14.03 -27.48 -7.54
CA SER A 45 15.40 -26.96 -7.40
C SER A 45 15.85 -26.84 -5.95
N GLY A 46 14.92 -26.88 -4.99
CA GLY A 46 15.22 -26.64 -3.59
C GLY A 46 15.56 -25.19 -3.25
N GLN A 47 15.44 -24.30 -4.22
CA GLN A 47 15.76 -22.89 -4.03
C GLN A 47 14.56 -22.12 -3.50
N LYS A 48 14.85 -21.08 -2.74
CA LYS A 48 13.83 -20.16 -2.28
C LYS A 48 13.43 -19.22 -3.40
N VAL A 49 12.12 -19.07 -3.59
CA VAL A 49 11.55 -18.15 -4.58
C VAL A 49 10.82 -17.05 -3.84
N GLU A 50 11.03 -15.83 -4.27
CA GLU A 50 10.35 -14.67 -3.72
C GLU A 50 9.61 -13.94 -4.84
N LYS A 51 8.36 -13.59 -4.56
CA LYS A 51 7.56 -12.79 -5.48
C LYS A 51 7.05 -11.58 -4.74
N THR A 52 7.34 -10.40 -5.26
CA THR A 52 6.88 -9.12 -4.71
C THR A 52 5.88 -8.50 -5.65
N GLU A 53 4.75 -8.08 -5.09
CA GLU A 53 3.76 -7.31 -5.83
C GLU A 53 3.67 -5.91 -5.25
N TRP A 54 3.60 -4.93 -6.14
CA TRP A 54 3.50 -3.53 -5.80
C TRP A 54 2.08 -3.05 -5.97
N HIS A 55 1.55 -2.45 -4.92
CA HIS A 55 0.21 -1.91 -4.92
C HIS A 55 0.27 -0.40 -4.78
N ARG A 56 -0.48 0.30 -5.60
CA ARG A 56 -0.66 1.74 -5.42
C ARG A 56 -1.89 1.95 -4.57
N VAL A 57 -1.71 2.68 -3.48
CA VAL A 57 -2.78 2.96 -2.55
C VAL A 57 -2.98 4.46 -2.48
N SER A 58 -4.23 4.88 -2.65
CA SER A 58 -4.60 6.29 -2.52
C SER A 58 -5.50 6.46 -1.31
N LEU A 59 -5.13 7.40 -0.46
CA LEU A 59 -5.86 7.71 0.77
C LEU A 59 -6.40 9.14 0.67
N PHE A 60 -7.58 9.34 1.22
CA PHE A 60 -8.26 10.62 1.16
C PHE A 60 -8.63 11.10 2.55
N GLY A 61 -8.64 12.44 2.72
CA GLY A 61 -9.09 13.06 3.93
C GLY A 61 -8.16 12.87 5.11
N LYS A 62 -8.73 12.63 6.28
CA LYS A 62 -7.96 12.55 7.53
C LYS A 62 -6.98 11.39 7.54
N VAL A 63 -7.36 10.26 6.97
CA VAL A 63 -6.47 9.10 6.85
C VAL A 63 -5.25 9.45 6.01
N ALA A 64 -5.43 10.24 4.95
CA ALA A 64 -4.33 10.71 4.11
C ALA A 64 -3.35 11.58 4.89
N GLU A 65 -3.86 12.47 5.73
CA GLU A 65 -3.01 13.34 6.57
C GLU A 65 -2.20 12.52 7.56
N ILE A 66 -2.83 11.57 8.22
CA ILE A 66 -2.16 10.68 9.19
C ILE A 66 -1.08 9.86 8.50
N ALA A 67 -1.38 9.28 7.35
CA ALA A 67 -0.42 8.47 6.61
C ALA A 67 0.78 9.31 6.17
N GLY A 68 0.55 10.52 5.69
CA GLY A 68 1.62 11.42 5.26
C GLY A 68 2.51 11.86 6.41
N GLU A 69 1.96 11.94 7.62
CA GLU A 69 2.70 12.36 8.80
C GLU A 69 3.55 11.25 9.42
N TYR A 70 3.03 10.02 9.45
CA TYR A 70 3.64 8.94 10.21
C TYR A 70 4.33 7.87 9.37
N LEU A 71 3.88 7.64 8.15
CA LEU A 71 4.46 6.60 7.32
C LEU A 71 5.72 7.09 6.60
N ARG A 72 6.68 6.18 6.48
CA ARG A 72 7.93 6.43 5.74
C ARG A 72 8.30 5.16 5.01
N LYS A 73 9.25 5.28 4.08
CA LYS A 73 9.82 4.12 3.41
C LYS A 73 10.24 3.07 4.45
N GLY A 74 9.78 1.85 4.25
CA GLY A 74 10.09 0.74 5.16
C GLY A 74 9.06 0.51 6.26
N SER A 75 8.05 1.38 6.35
CA SER A 75 6.99 1.20 7.36
C SER A 75 6.06 0.05 7.04
#